data_3765b569aea8467a15b9217c4bc7efda
#
_entry.id   3765b569aea8467a15b9217c4bc7efda
#
_cell.length_a   1.000
_cell.length_b   1.000
_cell.length_c   1.000
_cell.angle_alpha   90.00
_cell.angle_beta   90.00
_cell.angle_gamma   90.00
#
_symmetry.space_group_name_H-M   'P 1'
#
loop_
_entity.id
_entity.type
_entity.pdbx_description
1 polymer ?
#
loop_
_entity_poly.entity_id
_entity_poly.type
_entity_poly.pdbx_seq_one_letter_code
_entity_poly.pdbx_strand_id
1 'polypeptide(L)'
;MAIDLPPVIPPQASTAERIEQYAALHSENIVDVNIGDYTLKISGNRYLSREQLDMIMSAAQSPAQAVSALNQAYYQLGHLLVTVYFAQRENTIFAHVINGKLAAVKAPDNIYPYFSTLIGDKDLQKSEFGSKQVLANLKSDRAGLDYAVSYQVGGDPEAYTLVFTEKPKADYDSTDLDFSVNNFGNRFLGRYFGNASLKHDFKSGVEALFSYDRALTELGEVNGGDYYDGYTFRLNYPSSFGLYGLEARYIEYARDADVSLTGDVGGDAGGNSTGLCTLALICDVSEALLGLDLNGLGSGTPLFPSPDGTNTTLNLYSETKSIAFSGEQVISSDSFQRLTTSQRLEKIDSYIEVKDYGLALDEPHTSLELGVKYTKVMRLFGFGTQLTAQGLLEAGLEADAGTLGTDSREGVVATGRRTGEFLIFKPRGGLKMAVADWASVKWDVISQYSDNKQLPLQQQFFLGGGSGLSAYLPGVLVGDSGLYTKLALESNGLPFAGLNFTPVVFVEYGQAWYEDAAGSAGDVRAIADAGFSVKLELGKTFETELIAATPMYDDNLDEKSLSALEVDFFWRLKLNF
;
A
#
# COMPACT_ATOMS: atom_id res chain seq x y z
N MET A 1 19.06 -5.35 6.11
CA MET A 1 18.46 -6.33 5.16
C MET A 1 19.11 -7.67 5.45
N ALA A 2 18.35 -8.75 5.40
CA ALA A 2 18.88 -10.10 5.65
C ALA A 2 19.92 -10.56 4.61
N ILE A 3 19.79 -10.08 3.39
CA ILE A 3 20.70 -10.36 2.26
C ILE A 3 21.08 -9.02 1.63
N ASP A 4 22.37 -8.71 1.56
CA ASP A 4 22.85 -7.51 0.89
C ASP A 4 23.14 -7.79 -0.59
N LEU A 5 23.33 -6.72 -1.39
CA LEU A 5 23.86 -6.87 -2.76
C LEU A 5 25.24 -7.54 -2.72
N PRO A 6 25.56 -8.39 -3.70
CA PRO A 6 26.91 -8.94 -3.82
C PRO A 6 27.95 -7.81 -3.88
N PRO A 7 29.12 -7.97 -3.25
CA PRO A 7 30.15 -6.94 -3.26
C PRO A 7 30.73 -6.76 -4.67
N VAL A 8 31.39 -5.61 -4.90
CA VAL A 8 32.17 -5.40 -6.12
C VAL A 8 33.28 -6.47 -6.20
N ILE A 9 33.38 -7.14 -7.33
CA ILE A 9 34.50 -8.07 -7.57
C ILE A 9 35.75 -7.22 -7.73
N PRO A 10 36.78 -7.36 -6.88
CA PRO A 10 37.96 -6.51 -6.98
C PRO A 10 38.75 -6.79 -8.28
N PRO A 11 39.47 -5.78 -8.82
CA PRO A 11 40.37 -5.99 -9.96
C PRO A 11 41.36 -7.10 -9.69
N GLN A 12 41.64 -7.92 -10.70
CA GLN A 12 42.49 -9.09 -10.59
C GLN A 12 43.83 -8.89 -11.31
N ALA A 13 44.93 -9.17 -10.62
CA ALA A 13 46.26 -9.19 -11.26
C ALA A 13 46.37 -10.39 -12.22
N SER A 14 46.98 -10.17 -13.38
CA SER A 14 47.25 -11.19 -14.40
C SER A 14 48.63 -10.96 -15.04
N THR A 15 48.98 -11.76 -16.03
CA THR A 15 50.20 -11.51 -16.84
C THR A 15 49.84 -10.70 -18.08
N ALA A 16 50.81 -9.89 -18.58
CA ALA A 16 50.60 -9.09 -19.78
C ALA A 16 50.25 -9.96 -20.99
N GLU A 17 50.96 -11.11 -21.14
CA GLU A 17 50.74 -12.06 -22.24
C GLU A 17 49.28 -12.61 -22.22
N ARG A 18 48.77 -12.91 -21.04
CA ARG A 18 47.40 -13.41 -20.90
C ARG A 18 46.38 -12.33 -21.24
N ILE A 19 46.61 -11.08 -20.82
CA ILE A 19 45.74 -9.96 -21.16
C ILE A 19 45.80 -9.65 -22.66
N GLU A 20 46.96 -9.67 -23.27
CA GLU A 20 47.11 -9.49 -24.72
C GLU A 20 46.39 -10.59 -25.52
N GLN A 21 46.42 -11.85 -25.05
CA GLN A 21 45.65 -12.93 -25.66
C GLN A 21 44.14 -12.68 -25.57
N TYR A 22 43.62 -12.25 -24.42
CA TYR A 22 42.20 -11.86 -24.27
C TYR A 22 41.85 -10.65 -25.14
N ALA A 23 42.70 -9.62 -25.17
CA ALA A 23 42.49 -8.44 -26.00
C ALA A 23 42.46 -8.78 -27.50
N ALA A 24 43.30 -9.75 -27.93
CA ALA A 24 43.31 -10.21 -29.32
C ALA A 24 42.03 -10.94 -29.72
N LEU A 25 41.35 -11.63 -28.79
CA LEU A 25 40.09 -12.31 -29.00
C LEU A 25 38.89 -11.32 -29.05
N HIS A 26 39.04 -10.16 -28.43
CA HIS A 26 37.98 -9.14 -28.28
C HIS A 26 38.43 -7.77 -28.82
N SER A 27 39.19 -7.75 -29.92
CA SER A 27 40.00 -6.62 -30.43
C SER A 27 39.24 -5.38 -30.89
N GLU A 28 37.92 -5.30 -30.76
CA GLU A 28 37.13 -4.23 -31.38
C GLU A 28 37.20 -2.87 -30.66
N ASN A 29 37.67 -2.79 -29.38
CA ASN A 29 37.63 -1.53 -28.62
C ASN A 29 38.84 -1.39 -27.68
N ILE A 30 40.04 -1.18 -28.22
CA ILE A 30 41.19 -0.79 -27.39
C ILE A 30 41.23 0.74 -27.28
N VAL A 31 41.28 1.20 -26.02
CA VAL A 31 41.34 2.62 -25.68
C VAL A 31 42.63 2.89 -24.92
N ASP A 32 43.46 3.78 -25.43
CA ASP A 32 44.70 4.22 -24.78
C ASP A 32 44.45 5.53 -24.03
N VAL A 33 44.83 5.57 -22.75
CA VAL A 33 44.70 6.76 -21.87
C VAL A 33 46.00 6.97 -21.12
N ASN A 34 46.52 8.21 -21.12
CA ASN A 34 47.71 8.57 -20.35
C ASN A 34 47.37 9.03 -18.95
N ILE A 35 48.03 8.46 -17.92
CA ILE A 35 47.87 8.81 -16.51
C ILE A 35 49.25 9.06 -15.92
N GLY A 36 49.67 10.33 -15.83
CA GLY A 36 51.02 10.70 -15.48
C GLY A 36 52.03 10.11 -16.49
N ASP A 37 53.04 9.38 -16.01
CA ASP A 37 54.07 8.74 -16.82
C ASP A 37 53.65 7.37 -17.39
N TYR A 38 52.40 6.95 -17.15
CA TYR A 38 51.91 5.63 -17.57
C TYR A 38 50.89 5.73 -18.70
N THR A 39 50.91 4.75 -19.60
CA THR A 39 49.83 4.53 -20.58
C THR A 39 48.97 3.36 -20.14
N LEU A 40 47.69 3.61 -19.91
CA LEU A 40 46.68 2.59 -19.61
C LEU A 40 45.99 2.18 -20.92
N LYS A 41 46.13 0.89 -21.29
CA LYS A 41 45.46 0.27 -22.45
C LYS A 41 44.25 -0.52 -21.97
N ILE A 42 43.06 -0.02 -22.29
CA ILE A 42 41.76 -0.63 -21.88
C ILE A 42 41.21 -1.42 -23.06
N SER A 43 40.90 -2.70 -22.84
CA SER A 43 40.24 -3.57 -23.81
C SER A 43 39.00 -4.26 -23.19
N GLY A 44 38.10 -4.76 -24.02
CA GLY A 44 36.87 -5.46 -23.58
C GLY A 44 35.76 -4.57 -23.01
N ASN A 45 35.90 -3.25 -23.08
CA ASN A 45 34.86 -2.34 -22.64
C ASN A 45 33.59 -2.44 -23.55
N ARG A 46 32.44 -2.69 -22.96
CA ARG A 46 31.15 -2.80 -23.66
C ARG A 46 30.10 -1.79 -23.21
N TYR A 47 30.20 -1.28 -21.99
CA TYR A 47 29.10 -0.55 -21.34
C TYR A 47 29.38 0.93 -21.08
N LEU A 48 30.66 1.34 -21.05
CA LEU A 48 31.02 2.74 -20.84
C LEU A 48 31.28 3.42 -22.18
N SER A 49 30.70 4.60 -22.38
CA SER A 49 31.00 5.46 -23.52
C SER A 49 32.43 6.03 -23.42
N ARG A 50 32.95 6.54 -24.52
CA ARG A 50 34.26 7.18 -24.52
C ARG A 50 34.34 8.35 -23.55
N GLU A 51 33.30 9.16 -23.51
CA GLU A 51 33.21 10.33 -22.62
C GLU A 51 33.19 9.92 -21.14
N GLN A 52 32.46 8.84 -20.78
CA GLN A 52 32.46 8.28 -19.44
C GLN A 52 33.85 7.74 -19.05
N LEU A 53 34.53 7.03 -19.95
CA LEU A 53 35.90 6.57 -19.73
C LEU A 53 36.87 7.74 -19.50
N ASP A 54 36.83 8.76 -20.36
CA ASP A 54 37.67 9.93 -20.26
C ASP A 54 37.43 10.69 -18.94
N MET A 55 36.15 10.77 -18.48
CA MET A 55 35.79 11.37 -17.20
C MET A 55 36.39 10.57 -16.01
N ILE A 56 36.24 9.24 -16.00
CA ILE A 56 36.77 8.36 -14.96
C ILE A 56 38.30 8.47 -14.90
N MET A 57 38.96 8.45 -16.07
CA MET A 57 40.41 8.46 -16.18
C MET A 57 41.02 9.81 -15.80
N SER A 58 40.34 10.92 -16.15
CA SER A 58 40.80 12.27 -15.80
C SER A 58 40.77 12.55 -14.29
N ALA A 59 39.88 11.86 -13.56
CA ALA A 59 39.77 11.95 -12.10
C ALA A 59 40.81 11.08 -11.37
N ALA A 60 41.46 10.11 -12.05
CA ALA A 60 42.40 9.18 -11.44
C ALA A 60 43.82 9.79 -11.32
N GLN A 61 44.41 9.72 -10.13
CA GLN A 61 45.76 10.22 -9.84
C GLN A 61 46.84 9.15 -10.00
N SER A 62 46.43 7.89 -10.13
CA SER A 62 47.35 6.76 -10.35
C SER A 62 46.66 5.66 -11.17
N PRO A 63 47.46 4.82 -11.87
CA PRO A 63 46.93 3.69 -12.63
C PRO A 63 46.08 2.70 -11.79
N ALA A 64 46.51 2.43 -10.55
CA ALA A 64 45.75 1.56 -9.65
C ALA A 64 44.37 2.16 -9.30
N GLN A 65 44.33 3.48 -9.09
CA GLN A 65 43.08 4.19 -8.86
C GLN A 65 42.18 4.19 -10.11
N ALA A 66 42.76 4.33 -11.31
CA ALA A 66 42.05 4.25 -12.59
C ALA A 66 41.39 2.88 -12.80
N VAL A 67 42.13 1.80 -12.57
CA VAL A 67 41.62 0.42 -12.70
C VAL A 67 40.51 0.16 -11.67
N SER A 68 40.68 0.60 -10.43
CA SER A 68 39.64 0.49 -9.40
C SER A 68 38.40 1.31 -9.73
N ALA A 69 38.57 2.55 -10.20
CA ALA A 69 37.46 3.43 -10.58
C ALA A 69 36.68 2.88 -11.78
N LEU A 70 37.40 2.30 -12.77
CA LEU A 70 36.78 1.62 -13.90
C LEU A 70 35.90 0.45 -13.44
N ASN A 71 36.42 -0.40 -12.57
CA ASN A 71 35.71 -1.54 -12.02
C ASN A 71 34.47 -1.10 -11.22
N GLN A 72 34.60 -0.06 -10.40
CA GLN A 72 33.51 0.53 -9.63
C GLN A 72 32.42 1.13 -10.54
N ALA A 73 32.82 1.75 -11.67
CA ALA A 73 31.85 2.34 -12.60
C ALA A 73 30.94 1.28 -13.22
N TYR A 74 31.44 0.13 -13.63
CA TYR A 74 30.61 -0.97 -14.12
C TYR A 74 29.63 -1.46 -13.05
N TYR A 75 30.09 -1.60 -11.82
CA TYR A 75 29.21 -1.97 -10.70
C TYR A 75 28.13 -0.91 -10.45
N GLN A 76 28.47 0.38 -10.56
CA GLN A 76 27.48 1.47 -10.41
C GLN A 76 26.44 1.49 -11.53
N LEU A 77 26.83 1.12 -12.75
CA LEU A 77 25.91 0.95 -13.88
C LEU A 77 24.98 -0.27 -13.73
N GLY A 78 25.23 -1.14 -12.75
CA GLY A 78 24.37 -2.28 -12.44
C GLY A 78 24.96 -3.64 -12.77
N HIS A 79 26.11 -3.72 -13.42
CA HIS A 79 26.75 -4.98 -13.83
C HIS A 79 27.48 -5.63 -12.65
N LEU A 80 26.93 -6.75 -12.15
CA LEU A 80 27.44 -7.40 -10.94
C LEU A 80 28.63 -8.34 -11.18
N LEU A 81 28.78 -8.86 -12.41
CA LEU A 81 29.79 -9.87 -12.75
C LEU A 81 30.95 -9.31 -13.59
N VAL A 82 31.02 -7.99 -13.75
CA VAL A 82 32.10 -7.34 -14.47
C VAL A 82 33.30 -7.15 -13.54
N THR A 83 34.47 -7.52 -14.01
CA THR A 83 35.75 -7.26 -13.33
C THR A 83 36.82 -6.85 -14.31
N VAL A 84 37.88 -6.21 -13.81
CA VAL A 84 39.03 -5.78 -14.61
C VAL A 84 40.25 -6.62 -14.26
N TYR A 85 40.80 -7.31 -15.25
CA TYR A 85 42.12 -7.95 -15.16
C TYR A 85 43.19 -6.96 -15.58
N PHE A 86 44.26 -6.84 -14.82
CA PHE A 86 45.32 -5.89 -15.12
C PHE A 86 46.69 -6.51 -14.99
N ALA A 87 47.63 -5.98 -15.80
CA ALA A 87 49.05 -6.28 -15.73
C ALA A 87 49.89 -5.04 -16.07
N GLN A 88 51.04 -4.90 -15.45
CA GLN A 88 51.99 -3.84 -15.77
C GLN A 88 53.20 -4.41 -16.49
N ARG A 89 53.60 -3.72 -17.55
CA ARG A 89 54.85 -3.96 -18.26
C ARG A 89 55.52 -2.62 -18.55
N GLU A 90 56.61 -2.33 -17.86
CA GLU A 90 57.26 -1.02 -17.89
C GLU A 90 56.30 0.11 -17.53
N ASN A 91 56.16 1.11 -18.39
CA ASN A 91 55.23 2.22 -18.23
C ASN A 91 53.84 1.97 -18.84
N THR A 92 53.58 0.75 -19.33
CA THR A 92 52.29 0.38 -19.91
C THR A 92 51.53 -0.54 -18.95
N ILE A 93 50.28 -0.18 -18.69
CA ILE A 93 49.34 -0.99 -17.93
C ILE A 93 48.26 -1.48 -18.87
N PHE A 94 48.14 -2.77 -18.95
CA PHE A 94 47.10 -3.45 -19.69
C PHE A 94 45.93 -3.71 -18.76
N ALA A 95 44.74 -3.25 -19.10
CA ALA A 95 43.50 -3.50 -18.38
C ALA A 95 42.49 -4.14 -19.33
N HIS A 96 42.03 -5.32 -19.01
CA HIS A 96 41.01 -6.02 -19.79
C HIS A 96 39.74 -6.20 -18.97
N VAL A 97 38.63 -5.71 -19.49
CA VAL A 97 37.31 -5.83 -18.87
C VAL A 97 36.71 -7.18 -19.23
N ILE A 98 36.46 -8.00 -18.24
CA ILE A 98 35.81 -9.31 -18.39
C ILE A 98 34.38 -9.20 -17.92
N ASN A 99 33.44 -9.58 -18.79
CA ASN A 99 32.03 -9.77 -18.46
C ASN A 99 31.85 -11.24 -18.07
N GLY A 100 31.68 -11.50 -16.80
CA GLY A 100 31.60 -12.85 -16.28
C GLY A 100 30.22 -13.45 -16.42
N LYS A 101 30.12 -14.76 -16.21
CA LYS A 101 28.92 -15.56 -16.20
C LYS A 101 28.67 -16.13 -14.81
N LEU A 102 27.43 -16.11 -14.33
CA LEU A 102 27.07 -16.82 -13.11
C LEU A 102 27.01 -18.33 -13.39
N ALA A 103 28.05 -19.04 -13.02
CA ALA A 103 28.18 -20.48 -13.28
C ALA A 103 27.44 -21.33 -12.25
N ALA A 104 27.36 -20.88 -11.00
CA ALA A 104 26.69 -21.61 -9.93
C ALA A 104 26.24 -20.67 -8.80
N VAL A 105 25.29 -21.17 -8.01
CA VAL A 105 24.86 -20.59 -6.75
C VAL A 105 25.05 -21.64 -5.66
N LYS A 106 25.75 -21.28 -4.59
CA LYS A 106 25.91 -22.06 -3.36
C LYS A 106 25.13 -21.35 -2.26
N ALA A 107 23.98 -21.86 -1.91
CA ALA A 107 23.09 -21.30 -0.90
C ALA A 107 22.42 -22.43 -0.10
N PRO A 108 22.02 -22.17 1.15
CA PRO A 108 21.12 -23.05 1.88
C PRO A 108 19.79 -23.29 1.14
N ASP A 109 19.17 -24.47 1.38
CA ASP A 109 17.98 -24.92 0.66
C ASP A 109 16.78 -23.94 0.78
N ASN A 110 16.72 -23.21 1.88
CA ASN A 110 15.63 -22.25 2.13
C ASN A 110 15.66 -21.02 1.21
N ILE A 111 16.85 -20.59 0.71
CA ILE A 111 16.99 -19.43 -0.18
C ILE A 111 17.48 -19.81 -1.60
N TYR A 112 18.06 -21.00 -1.79
CA TYR A 112 18.55 -21.46 -3.09
C TYR A 112 17.51 -21.29 -4.23
N PRO A 113 16.20 -21.61 -4.06
CA PRO A 113 15.20 -21.47 -5.13
C PRO A 113 15.04 -20.05 -5.67
N TYR A 114 15.34 -19.02 -4.87
CA TYR A 114 15.22 -17.63 -5.30
C TYR A 114 16.30 -17.23 -6.29
N PHE A 115 17.52 -17.73 -6.11
CA PHE A 115 18.70 -17.32 -6.88
C PHE A 115 19.11 -18.35 -7.95
N SER A 116 18.62 -19.58 -7.89
CA SER A 116 18.96 -20.64 -8.84
C SER A 116 18.61 -20.30 -10.30
N THR A 117 17.56 -19.49 -10.50
CA THR A 117 17.12 -19.03 -11.83
C THR A 117 18.12 -18.06 -12.49
N LEU A 118 19.04 -17.48 -11.74
CA LEU A 118 20.10 -16.59 -12.24
C LEU A 118 21.30 -17.37 -12.81
N ILE A 119 21.38 -18.69 -12.59
CA ILE A 119 22.48 -19.52 -13.09
C ILE A 119 22.46 -19.53 -14.63
N GLY A 120 23.61 -19.24 -15.20
CA GLY A 120 23.77 -19.15 -16.65
C GLY A 120 23.74 -17.73 -17.19
N ASP A 121 23.36 -16.75 -16.36
CA ASP A 121 23.35 -15.34 -16.74
C ASP A 121 24.77 -14.85 -17.07
N LYS A 122 24.90 -14.14 -18.19
CA LYS A 122 26.17 -13.61 -18.72
C LYS A 122 26.36 -12.12 -18.46
N ASP A 123 25.34 -11.47 -17.89
CA ASP A 123 25.35 -10.04 -17.57
C ASP A 123 24.40 -9.74 -16.40
N LEU A 124 24.57 -10.46 -15.31
CA LEU A 124 23.72 -10.33 -14.12
C LEU A 124 23.62 -8.88 -13.66
N GLN A 125 22.40 -8.33 -13.74
CA GLN A 125 22.11 -6.96 -13.36
C GLN A 125 21.68 -6.86 -11.88
N LYS A 126 21.97 -5.70 -11.26
CA LYS A 126 21.46 -5.38 -9.90
C LYS A 126 19.95 -5.49 -9.79
N SER A 127 19.19 -5.11 -10.83
CA SER A 127 17.73 -5.19 -10.85
C SER A 127 17.24 -6.64 -10.87
N GLU A 128 17.92 -7.54 -11.55
CA GLU A 128 17.57 -8.97 -11.59
C GLU A 128 17.87 -9.63 -10.25
N PHE A 129 19.06 -9.41 -9.70
CA PHE A 129 19.41 -9.87 -8.35
C PHE A 129 18.45 -9.25 -7.31
N GLY A 130 18.21 -7.94 -7.38
CA GLY A 130 17.34 -7.20 -6.46
C GLY A 130 15.89 -7.70 -6.46
N SER A 131 15.36 -8.11 -7.61
CA SER A 131 14.01 -8.68 -7.69
C SER A 131 13.89 -9.98 -6.90
N LYS A 132 14.92 -10.84 -6.95
CA LYS A 132 14.99 -12.09 -6.18
C LYS A 132 15.30 -11.83 -4.70
N GLN A 133 16.15 -10.87 -4.42
CA GLN A 133 16.53 -10.43 -3.08
C GLN A 133 15.34 -9.99 -2.22
N VAL A 134 14.35 -9.30 -2.80
CA VAL A 134 13.18 -8.81 -2.06
C VAL A 134 12.44 -9.95 -1.36
N LEU A 135 12.08 -10.99 -2.11
CA LEU A 135 11.34 -12.13 -1.57
C LEU A 135 12.21 -13.02 -0.68
N ALA A 136 13.48 -13.20 -1.05
CA ALA A 136 14.44 -13.93 -0.24
C ALA A 136 14.69 -13.24 1.11
N ASN A 137 14.81 -11.90 1.13
CA ASN A 137 14.90 -11.10 2.35
C ASN A 137 13.68 -11.30 3.24
N LEU A 138 12.48 -11.18 2.67
CA LEU A 138 11.24 -11.35 3.45
C LEU A 138 11.18 -12.74 4.11
N LYS A 139 11.54 -13.80 3.37
CA LYS A 139 11.61 -15.15 3.92
C LYS A 139 12.67 -15.29 5.02
N SER A 140 13.84 -14.71 4.79
CA SER A 140 14.96 -14.77 5.72
C SER A 140 14.68 -14.00 7.00
N ASP A 141 14.12 -12.79 6.88
CA ASP A 141 13.71 -11.96 8.02
C ASP A 141 12.71 -12.71 8.91
N ARG A 142 11.70 -13.36 8.31
CA ARG A 142 10.71 -14.18 9.03
C ARG A 142 11.28 -15.44 9.62
N ALA A 143 12.35 -15.98 9.03
CA ALA A 143 13.05 -17.15 9.59
C ALA A 143 14.08 -16.81 10.66
N GLY A 144 14.32 -15.53 10.94
CA GLY A 144 15.35 -15.06 11.89
C GLY A 144 16.77 -15.26 11.38
N LEU A 145 16.98 -15.14 10.06
CA LEU A 145 18.25 -15.43 9.41
C LEU A 145 18.75 -14.20 8.61
N ASP A 146 20.05 -14.01 8.63
CA ASP A 146 20.82 -13.10 7.75
C ASP A 146 21.78 -13.91 6.89
N TYR A 147 22.15 -13.38 5.72
CA TYR A 147 23.08 -14.03 4.80
C TYR A 147 24.16 -13.08 4.34
N ALA A 148 25.41 -13.47 4.54
CA ALA A 148 26.54 -12.82 3.89
C ALA A 148 26.68 -13.33 2.47
N VAL A 149 26.78 -12.40 1.50
CA VAL A 149 26.93 -12.71 0.08
C VAL A 149 28.36 -12.47 -0.35
N SER A 150 28.93 -13.40 -1.09
CA SER A 150 30.30 -13.30 -1.64
C SER A 150 30.40 -14.01 -2.98
N TYR A 151 31.47 -13.73 -3.70
CA TYR A 151 31.83 -14.46 -4.92
C TYR A 151 32.98 -15.44 -4.69
N GLN A 152 32.91 -16.58 -5.34
CA GLN A 152 34.02 -17.52 -5.50
C GLN A 152 34.35 -17.58 -6.99
N VAL A 153 35.61 -17.23 -7.33
CA VAL A 153 36.14 -17.35 -8.69
C VAL A 153 36.54 -18.81 -8.94
N GLY A 154 36.09 -19.36 -10.05
CA GLY A 154 36.48 -20.71 -10.49
C GLY A 154 37.84 -20.76 -11.17
N GLY A 155 38.17 -21.89 -11.79
CA GLY A 155 39.36 -22.02 -12.64
C GLY A 155 39.24 -21.23 -13.97
N ASP A 156 38.02 -20.96 -14.41
CA ASP A 156 37.69 -20.09 -15.53
C ASP A 156 37.49 -18.65 -15.01
N PRO A 157 38.25 -17.64 -15.51
CA PRO A 157 38.14 -16.25 -15.08
C PRO A 157 36.80 -15.59 -15.41
N GLU A 158 36.02 -16.18 -16.32
CA GLU A 158 34.67 -15.70 -16.68
C GLU A 158 33.55 -16.37 -15.84
N ALA A 159 33.88 -17.38 -15.02
CA ALA A 159 32.92 -18.16 -14.26
C ALA A 159 32.92 -17.81 -12.78
N TYR A 160 31.82 -17.25 -12.31
CA TYR A 160 31.62 -16.88 -10.91
C TYR A 160 30.60 -17.78 -10.23
N THR A 161 30.88 -18.14 -8.98
CA THR A 161 29.92 -18.79 -8.08
C THR A 161 29.49 -17.79 -7.03
N LEU A 162 28.20 -17.56 -6.91
CA LEU A 162 27.61 -16.76 -5.84
C LEU A 162 27.46 -17.64 -4.59
N VAL A 163 27.97 -17.18 -3.45
CA VAL A 163 27.97 -17.95 -2.20
C VAL A 163 27.22 -17.18 -1.12
N PHE A 164 26.23 -17.84 -0.52
CA PHE A 164 25.47 -17.33 0.61
C PHE A 164 25.87 -18.08 1.88
N THR A 165 26.30 -17.33 2.89
CA THR A 165 26.67 -17.87 4.20
C THR A 165 25.64 -17.43 5.22
N GLU A 166 24.93 -18.39 5.80
CA GLU A 166 23.88 -18.16 6.79
C GLU A 166 24.45 -17.68 8.12
N LYS A 167 23.75 -16.75 8.75
CA LYS A 167 24.01 -16.25 10.11
C LYS A 167 22.67 -16.08 10.84
N PRO A 168 22.56 -16.50 12.11
CA PRO A 168 21.41 -16.16 12.92
C PRO A 168 21.30 -14.65 13.10
N LYS A 169 20.09 -14.12 13.01
CA LYS A 169 19.80 -12.72 13.26
C LYS A 169 19.83 -12.45 14.78
N ALA A 170 20.56 -11.42 15.19
CA ALA A 170 20.56 -10.99 16.57
C ALA A 170 19.19 -10.39 16.93
N ASP A 171 18.74 -10.61 18.15
CA ASP A 171 17.50 -10.05 18.71
C ASP A 171 16.24 -10.33 17.85
N TYR A 172 16.19 -11.56 17.27
CA TYR A 172 15.03 -11.99 16.51
C TYR A 172 13.90 -12.44 17.44
N ASP A 173 12.74 -11.81 17.26
CA ASP A 173 11.48 -12.28 17.82
C ASP A 173 10.58 -12.77 16.69
N SER A 174 9.99 -13.93 16.87
CA SER A 174 9.07 -14.54 15.90
C SER A 174 7.62 -14.17 16.15
N THR A 175 7.32 -13.49 17.24
CA THR A 175 5.94 -13.24 17.66
C THR A 175 5.78 -11.80 18.10
N ASP A 176 4.92 -11.07 17.40
CA ASP A 176 4.53 -9.71 17.78
C ASP A 176 3.08 -9.75 18.28
N LEU A 177 2.83 -9.15 19.44
CA LEU A 177 1.51 -8.97 20.03
C LEU A 177 1.21 -7.48 20.14
N ASP A 178 0.16 -7.03 19.47
CA ASP A 178 -0.25 -5.63 19.45
C ASP A 178 -1.62 -5.46 20.13
N PHE A 179 -1.76 -4.40 20.91
CA PHE A 179 -3.04 -3.92 21.42
C PHE A 179 -3.21 -2.44 21.04
N SER A 180 -4.38 -2.07 20.57
CA SER A 180 -4.69 -0.66 20.38
C SER A 180 -6.10 -0.31 20.83
N VAL A 181 -6.27 0.94 21.25
CA VAL A 181 -7.57 1.56 21.51
C VAL A 181 -7.60 2.89 20.79
N ASN A 182 -8.71 3.20 20.16
CA ASN A 182 -8.88 4.43 19.39
C ASN A 182 -10.34 4.91 19.40
N ASN A 183 -10.58 6.14 18.92
CA ASN A 183 -11.90 6.69 18.70
C ASN A 183 -12.22 6.89 17.20
N PHE A 184 -11.69 6.03 16.33
CA PHE A 184 -11.87 6.10 14.87
C PHE A 184 -13.17 5.46 14.39
N GLY A 185 -14.03 5.03 15.30
CA GLY A 185 -15.33 4.50 14.98
C GLY A 185 -16.31 5.56 14.49
N ASN A 186 -17.43 5.10 13.98
CA ASN A 186 -18.52 5.95 13.50
C ASN A 186 -19.72 5.91 14.45
N ARG A 187 -20.72 6.70 14.14
CA ARG A 187 -21.96 6.76 14.94
C ARG A 187 -22.80 5.48 14.90
N PHE A 188 -22.55 4.59 13.94
CA PHE A 188 -23.34 3.35 13.76
C PHE A 188 -22.70 2.15 14.45
N LEU A 189 -21.39 2.04 14.37
CA LEU A 189 -20.64 0.90 14.92
C LEU A 189 -20.11 1.15 16.34
N GLY A 190 -20.27 2.38 16.85
CA GLY A 190 -19.65 2.86 18.07
C GLY A 190 -18.45 3.76 17.81
N ARG A 191 -18.16 4.65 18.76
CA ARG A 191 -17.10 5.65 18.66
C ARG A 191 -15.73 5.07 18.96
N TYR A 192 -15.63 4.18 19.92
CA TYR A 192 -14.39 3.65 20.46
C TYR A 192 -14.19 2.20 20.06
N PHE A 193 -13.00 1.88 19.62
CA PHE A 193 -12.62 0.54 19.20
C PHE A 193 -11.38 0.05 19.95
N GLY A 194 -11.41 -1.22 20.34
CA GLY A 194 -10.26 -1.99 20.78
C GLY A 194 -9.84 -2.96 19.69
N ASN A 195 -8.55 -3.09 19.46
CA ASN A 195 -7.96 -4.09 18.58
C ASN A 195 -6.91 -4.89 19.33
N ALA A 196 -6.88 -6.19 19.11
CA ALA A 196 -5.80 -7.08 19.52
C ALA A 196 -5.32 -7.87 18.32
N SER A 197 -4.01 -7.88 18.05
CA SER A 197 -3.46 -8.67 16.95
C SER A 197 -2.25 -9.47 17.38
N LEU A 198 -2.17 -10.69 16.88
CA LEU A 198 -1.08 -11.64 17.08
C LEU A 198 -0.48 -11.98 15.73
N LYS A 199 0.79 -11.64 15.52
CA LYS A 199 1.56 -12.04 14.36
C LYS A 199 2.60 -13.07 14.77
N HIS A 200 2.74 -14.15 14.00
CA HIS A 200 3.77 -15.16 14.22
C HIS A 200 4.47 -15.51 12.91
N ASP A 201 5.79 -15.40 12.94
CA ASP A 201 6.69 -15.74 11.83
C ASP A 201 7.27 -17.15 12.04
N PHE A 202 6.93 -18.08 11.15
CA PHE A 202 7.46 -19.43 11.16
C PHE A 202 8.84 -19.52 10.49
N LYS A 203 9.69 -20.43 10.94
CA LYS A 203 11.00 -20.71 10.32
C LYS A 203 10.92 -21.08 8.83
N SER A 204 9.76 -21.54 8.36
CA SER A 204 9.48 -21.76 6.93
C SER A 204 9.36 -20.47 6.11
N GLY A 205 9.30 -19.30 6.76
CA GLY A 205 9.02 -18.01 6.16
C GLY A 205 7.51 -17.70 6.02
N VAL A 206 6.63 -18.60 6.46
CA VAL A 206 5.19 -18.31 6.58
C VAL A 206 4.99 -17.31 7.71
N GLU A 207 4.14 -16.32 7.47
CA GLU A 207 3.61 -15.41 8.49
C GLU A 207 2.14 -15.74 8.71
N ALA A 208 1.73 -15.91 9.96
CA ALA A 208 0.34 -15.97 10.37
C ALA A 208 -0.01 -14.71 11.16
N LEU A 209 -1.13 -14.09 10.82
CA LEU A 209 -1.70 -12.95 11.53
C LEU A 209 -3.13 -13.31 11.94
N PHE A 210 -3.44 -13.08 13.21
CA PHE A 210 -4.80 -13.06 13.71
C PHE A 210 -5.08 -11.68 14.31
N SER A 211 -6.22 -11.07 13.96
CA SER A 211 -6.67 -9.80 14.51
C SER A 211 -8.11 -9.91 14.99
N TYR A 212 -8.39 -9.30 16.12
CA TYR A 212 -9.70 -9.15 16.69
C TYR A 212 -9.98 -7.67 16.95
N ASP A 213 -11.07 -7.18 16.38
CA ASP A 213 -11.56 -5.81 16.51
C ASP A 213 -12.90 -5.82 17.23
N ARG A 214 -13.07 -4.95 18.24
CA ARG A 214 -14.31 -4.81 18.99
C ARG A 214 -14.68 -3.36 19.22
N ALA A 215 -15.96 -3.01 19.04
CA ALA A 215 -16.47 -1.74 19.50
C ALA A 215 -16.59 -1.74 21.04
N LEU A 216 -16.11 -0.67 21.66
CA LEU A 216 -16.18 -0.43 23.11
C LEU A 216 -17.41 0.47 23.39
N THR A 217 -18.61 -0.04 23.13
CA THR A 217 -19.86 0.69 23.21
C THR A 217 -20.17 1.24 24.61
N GLU A 218 -19.59 0.60 25.63
CA GLU A 218 -19.70 1.00 27.04
C GLU A 218 -19.01 2.33 27.39
N LEU A 219 -18.09 2.81 26.52
CA LEU A 219 -17.29 4.01 26.79
C LEU A 219 -17.92 5.33 26.31
N GLY A 220 -19.04 5.31 25.61
CA GLY A 220 -19.55 6.53 25.02
C GLY A 220 -21.06 6.66 24.92
N GLU A 221 -21.73 5.69 24.36
CA GLU A 221 -23.17 5.69 24.15
C GLU A 221 -23.67 4.29 24.39
N VAL A 222 -24.45 4.09 25.43
CA VAL A 222 -24.96 2.77 25.78
C VAL A 222 -26.38 2.67 25.27
N ASN A 223 -26.56 1.98 24.14
CA ASN A 223 -27.84 1.34 23.86
C ASN A 223 -27.66 -0.17 24.15
N GLY A 224 -28.53 -0.74 24.97
CA GLY A 224 -28.39 -2.13 25.36
C GLY A 224 -28.58 -3.05 24.15
N GLY A 225 -27.56 -3.85 23.87
CA GLY A 225 -27.58 -4.78 22.74
C GLY A 225 -26.63 -4.42 21.59
N ASP A 226 -26.05 -3.23 21.61
CA ASP A 226 -25.08 -2.80 20.59
C ASP A 226 -23.77 -3.56 20.73
N TYR A 227 -23.29 -4.13 19.63
CA TYR A 227 -21.97 -4.76 19.57
C TYR A 227 -21.39 -4.71 18.15
N TYR A 228 -20.08 -4.80 18.07
CA TYR A 228 -19.33 -5.04 16.86
C TYR A 228 -18.16 -5.95 17.20
N ASP A 229 -18.04 -7.06 16.50
CA ASP A 229 -16.93 -8.00 16.59
C ASP A 229 -16.40 -8.30 15.19
N GLY A 230 -15.11 -8.09 15.00
CA GLY A 230 -14.40 -8.37 13.75
C GLY A 230 -13.24 -9.33 13.96
N TYR A 231 -13.14 -10.34 13.13
CA TYR A 231 -12.07 -11.33 13.15
C TYR A 231 -11.39 -11.36 11.79
N THR A 232 -10.06 -11.27 11.78
CA THR A 232 -9.27 -11.43 10.57
C THR A 232 -8.18 -12.46 10.80
N PHE A 233 -8.09 -13.43 9.91
CA PHE A 233 -6.99 -14.39 9.86
C PHE A 233 -6.30 -14.28 8.52
N ARG A 234 -4.96 -14.19 8.52
CA ARG A 234 -4.14 -14.09 7.31
C ARG A 234 -2.93 -14.99 7.39
N LEU A 235 -2.65 -15.70 6.29
CA LEU A 235 -1.40 -16.43 6.06
C LEU A 235 -0.69 -15.84 4.87
N ASN A 236 0.61 -15.53 4.99
CA ASN A 236 1.44 -15.04 3.91
C ASN A 236 2.67 -15.94 3.74
N TYR A 237 2.98 -16.31 2.51
CA TYR A 237 4.13 -17.13 2.17
C TYR A 237 4.95 -16.52 1.03
N PRO A 238 6.22 -16.12 1.26
CA PRO A 238 7.14 -15.66 0.23
C PRO A 238 7.76 -16.87 -0.49
N SER A 239 7.32 -17.13 -1.71
CA SER A 239 7.94 -18.10 -2.61
C SER A 239 8.96 -17.44 -3.53
N SER A 240 9.72 -18.22 -4.30
CA SER A 240 10.63 -17.69 -5.32
C SER A 240 9.92 -17.01 -6.51
N PHE A 241 8.61 -17.19 -6.64
CA PHE A 241 7.78 -16.61 -7.70
C PHE A 241 7.00 -15.38 -7.27
N GLY A 242 6.75 -15.21 -5.97
CA GLY A 242 5.95 -14.13 -5.44
C GLY A 242 5.59 -14.33 -3.97
N LEU A 243 4.98 -13.30 -3.38
CA LEU A 243 4.35 -13.36 -2.07
C LEU A 243 2.89 -13.79 -2.26
N TYR A 244 2.48 -14.89 -1.65
CA TYR A 244 1.11 -15.39 -1.72
C TYR A 244 0.44 -15.30 -0.36
N GLY A 245 -0.83 -14.89 -0.36
CA GLY A 245 -1.62 -14.70 0.84
C GLY A 245 -2.97 -15.41 0.77
N LEU A 246 -3.41 -15.92 1.90
CA LEU A 246 -4.78 -16.35 2.16
C LEU A 246 -5.31 -15.53 3.31
N GLU A 247 -6.48 -14.91 3.15
CA GLU A 247 -7.15 -14.11 4.16
C GLU A 247 -8.58 -14.60 4.34
N ALA A 248 -9.02 -14.69 5.58
CA ALA A 248 -10.42 -14.91 5.94
C ALA A 248 -10.83 -13.84 6.93
N ARG A 249 -12.00 -13.23 6.71
CA ARG A 249 -12.56 -12.20 7.57
C ARG A 249 -14.01 -12.55 7.92
N TYR A 250 -14.34 -12.27 9.18
CA TYR A 250 -15.69 -12.32 9.70
C TYR A 250 -15.96 -11.06 10.49
N ILE A 251 -17.02 -10.34 10.16
CA ILE A 251 -17.49 -9.15 10.87
C ILE A 251 -18.96 -9.34 11.18
N GLU A 252 -19.34 -9.08 12.41
CA GLU A 252 -20.74 -9.09 12.86
C GLU A 252 -20.99 -7.86 13.72
N TYR A 253 -22.09 -7.18 13.50
CA TYR A 253 -22.55 -6.12 14.38
C TYR A 253 -24.07 -6.07 14.49
N ALA A 254 -24.54 -5.63 15.65
CA ALA A 254 -25.91 -5.23 15.86
C ALA A 254 -25.95 -3.88 16.54
N ARG A 255 -26.93 -3.07 16.19
CA ARG A 255 -27.12 -1.76 16.78
C ARG A 255 -28.57 -1.33 16.77
N ASP A 256 -29.00 -0.72 17.88
CA ASP A 256 -30.22 0.00 18.03
C ASP A 256 -29.97 1.48 17.68
N ALA A 257 -30.49 1.96 16.54
CA ALA A 257 -30.38 3.34 16.10
C ALA A 257 -31.66 4.09 16.34
N ASP A 258 -31.65 5.08 17.24
CA ASP A 258 -32.80 5.95 17.49
C ASP A 258 -32.94 6.98 16.36
N VAL A 259 -34.06 6.94 15.70
CA VAL A 259 -34.42 7.81 14.61
C VAL A 259 -35.59 8.69 14.98
N SER A 260 -35.40 10.00 14.97
CA SER A 260 -36.46 10.98 15.22
C SER A 260 -37.22 11.29 13.92
N LEU A 261 -38.44 10.81 13.80
CA LEU A 261 -39.34 11.08 12.66
C LEU A 261 -40.08 12.41 12.86
N THR A 262 -39.39 13.52 13.12
CA THR A 262 -40.03 14.84 13.16
C THR A 262 -40.14 15.41 11.74
N GLY A 263 -41.12 14.96 10.99
CA GLY A 263 -41.56 15.62 9.76
C GLY A 263 -42.50 16.76 10.09
N ASP A 264 -42.08 18.00 9.92
CA ASP A 264 -43.01 19.14 9.89
C ASP A 264 -43.75 19.09 8.54
N VAL A 265 -44.94 18.49 8.55
CA VAL A 265 -45.87 18.50 7.40
C VAL A 265 -46.59 19.85 7.38
N GLY A 266 -45.85 20.93 7.23
CA GLY A 266 -46.36 22.27 7.02
C GLY A 266 -46.36 22.61 5.53
N GLY A 267 -47.53 22.59 4.93
CA GLY A 267 -47.73 22.82 3.51
C GLY A 267 -47.20 24.15 3.00
N ASP A 268 -46.54 24.10 1.87
CA ASP A 268 -46.73 25.07 0.79
C ASP A 268 -46.48 24.36 -0.55
N ALA A 269 -47.53 24.41 -1.39
CA ALA A 269 -47.47 23.84 -2.72
C ALA A 269 -46.65 24.74 -3.64
N GLY A 270 -45.37 24.44 -3.76
CA GLY A 270 -44.46 25.18 -4.65
C GLY A 270 -43.02 24.72 -4.56
N GLY A 271 -42.73 23.58 -5.15
CA GLY A 271 -41.39 23.22 -5.65
C GLY A 271 -40.28 23.17 -4.60
N ASN A 272 -40.08 22.03 -4.09
CA ASN A 272 -38.89 21.28 -3.72
C ASN A 272 -39.26 20.23 -2.67
N SER A 273 -39.13 18.99 -3.02
CA SER A 273 -39.38 17.82 -2.15
C SER A 273 -38.25 17.61 -1.14
N THR A 274 -37.98 18.61 -0.30
CA THR A 274 -36.98 18.54 0.80
C THR A 274 -37.56 18.03 2.13
N GLY A 275 -38.81 17.58 2.16
CA GLY A 275 -39.51 17.26 3.40
C GLY A 275 -39.23 15.88 4.02
N LEU A 276 -38.62 14.95 3.32
CA LEU A 276 -38.30 13.61 3.85
C LEU A 276 -36.84 13.42 4.23
N CYS A 277 -35.95 14.23 3.72
CA CYS A 277 -34.49 14.16 4.03
C CYS A 277 -34.06 15.07 5.20
N THR A 278 -34.96 15.66 5.96
CA THR A 278 -34.64 16.20 7.29
C THR A 278 -34.26 15.11 8.29
N LEU A 279 -34.43 13.87 7.92
CA LEU A 279 -33.83 12.67 8.49
C LEU A 279 -32.50 12.32 7.78
N ALA A 280 -31.62 13.31 7.60
CA ALA A 280 -30.32 13.13 6.98
C ALA A 280 -29.56 11.92 7.53
N LEU A 281 -29.82 11.56 8.80
CA LEU A 281 -29.29 10.34 9.42
C LEU A 281 -29.84 9.06 8.81
N ILE A 282 -31.12 9.02 8.39
CA ILE A 282 -31.68 7.82 7.76
C ILE A 282 -31.41 7.80 6.27
N CYS A 283 -31.45 8.96 5.61
CA CYS A 283 -31.11 9.00 4.18
C CYS A 283 -29.67 8.61 3.95
N ASP A 284 -28.71 9.13 4.73
CA ASP A 284 -27.29 8.76 4.59
C ASP A 284 -27.03 7.30 5.02
N VAL A 285 -27.75 6.79 6.02
CA VAL A 285 -27.65 5.38 6.43
C VAL A 285 -28.42 4.46 5.50
N SER A 286 -29.61 4.85 5.07
CA SER A 286 -30.40 4.05 4.15
C SER A 286 -29.87 4.14 2.72
N GLU A 287 -29.34 5.28 2.25
CA GLU A 287 -28.62 5.36 1.00
C GLU A 287 -27.26 4.66 1.08
N ALA A 288 -26.48 4.88 2.13
CA ALA A 288 -25.15 4.28 2.26
C ALA A 288 -25.18 2.81 2.71
N LEU A 289 -26.08 2.43 3.62
CA LEU A 289 -26.17 1.05 4.13
C LEU A 289 -27.27 0.23 3.47
N LEU A 290 -28.39 0.84 3.06
CA LEU A 290 -29.53 0.14 2.49
C LEU A 290 -29.75 0.47 1.02
N GLY A 291 -29.05 1.49 0.47
CA GLY A 291 -29.20 1.95 -0.91
C GLY A 291 -30.64 2.37 -1.25
N LEU A 292 -31.37 2.81 -0.26
CA LEU A 292 -32.73 3.24 -0.41
C LEU A 292 -32.73 4.66 -0.97
N ASP A 293 -33.04 4.84 -2.25
CA ASP A 293 -33.43 6.15 -2.80
C ASP A 293 -34.81 6.55 -2.21
N LEU A 294 -34.80 7.14 -1.01
CA LEU A 294 -36.01 7.65 -0.39
C LEU A 294 -36.53 8.90 -1.11
N ASN A 295 -35.75 9.52 -1.99
CA ASN A 295 -36.19 10.65 -2.82
C ASN A 295 -37.08 10.21 -4.00
N GLY A 296 -36.95 8.95 -4.46
CA GLY A 296 -37.76 8.38 -5.54
C GLY A 296 -39.15 7.88 -5.14
N LEU A 297 -39.44 7.76 -3.85
CA LEU A 297 -40.77 7.37 -3.35
C LEU A 297 -41.73 8.56 -3.40
N GLY A 298 -42.20 8.85 -4.60
CA GLY A 298 -43.27 9.83 -4.82
C GLY A 298 -44.48 9.60 -3.92
N SER A 299 -44.81 10.61 -3.17
CA SER A 299 -46.11 10.96 -2.56
C SER A 299 -47.16 9.83 -2.40
N GLY A 300 -46.95 8.85 -1.54
CA GLY A 300 -48.00 7.86 -1.41
C GLY A 300 -48.14 7.15 -0.07
N THR A 301 -47.09 6.66 0.50
CA THR A 301 -47.16 5.97 1.81
C THR A 301 -45.80 6.09 2.50
N PRO A 302 -45.76 6.60 3.75
CA PRO A 302 -44.53 6.54 4.52
C PRO A 302 -44.15 5.06 4.72
N LEU A 303 -42.92 4.70 4.40
CA LEU A 303 -42.35 3.36 4.66
C LEU A 303 -42.43 2.99 6.15
N PHE A 304 -42.60 3.99 7.02
CA PHE A 304 -42.71 3.85 8.45
C PHE A 304 -44.00 4.52 8.91
N PRO A 305 -45.07 3.77 9.27
CA PRO A 305 -46.26 4.36 9.83
C PRO A 305 -45.97 4.84 11.26
N SER A 306 -45.58 6.09 11.44
CA SER A 306 -45.52 6.71 12.75
C SER A 306 -46.62 7.77 12.85
N PRO A 307 -47.65 7.57 13.68
CA PRO A 307 -48.54 8.64 14.09
C PRO A 307 -47.84 9.44 15.19
N ASP A 308 -47.73 10.73 14.98
CA ASP A 308 -47.31 11.73 15.96
C ASP A 308 -45.85 11.71 16.44
N GLY A 309 -44.91 12.25 15.65
CA GLY A 309 -43.64 12.81 16.16
C GLY A 309 -42.84 11.95 17.15
N THR A 310 -42.91 10.63 17.04
CA THR A 310 -42.26 9.69 17.96
C THR A 310 -40.91 9.24 17.45
N ASN A 311 -39.93 9.19 18.34
CA ASN A 311 -38.66 8.54 18.06
C ASN A 311 -38.93 7.05 17.79
N THR A 312 -38.34 6.53 16.72
CA THR A 312 -38.41 5.11 16.39
C THR A 312 -36.99 4.54 16.49
N THR A 313 -36.83 3.44 17.18
CA THR A 313 -35.57 2.71 17.26
C THR A 313 -35.53 1.68 16.14
N LEU A 314 -34.47 1.71 15.32
CA LEU A 314 -34.20 0.72 14.26
C LEU A 314 -33.18 -0.31 14.75
N ASN A 315 -33.58 -1.57 14.75
CA ASN A 315 -32.67 -2.68 15.08
C ASN A 315 -31.89 -3.12 13.82
N LEU A 316 -30.66 -2.63 13.67
CA LEU A 316 -29.76 -3.01 12.59
C LEU A 316 -28.96 -4.24 12.98
N TYR A 317 -28.90 -5.22 12.08
CA TYR A 317 -28.00 -6.37 12.16
C TYR A 317 -27.20 -6.49 10.88
N SER A 318 -25.90 -6.78 10.97
CA SER A 318 -25.07 -7.03 9.81
C SER A 318 -24.08 -8.16 10.05
N GLU A 319 -23.88 -8.94 9.03
CA GLU A 319 -22.88 -9.99 8.97
C GLU A 319 -22.12 -9.88 7.64
N THR A 320 -20.78 -9.84 7.69
CA THR A 320 -19.93 -9.88 6.50
C THR A 320 -18.89 -10.98 6.64
N LYS A 321 -18.83 -11.87 5.65
CA LYS A 321 -17.83 -12.93 5.54
C LYS A 321 -17.03 -12.72 4.27
N SER A 322 -15.71 -12.81 4.35
CA SER A 322 -14.91 -12.85 3.14
C SER A 322 -13.77 -13.85 3.22
N ILE A 323 -13.41 -14.37 2.06
CA ILE A 323 -12.22 -15.17 1.86
C ILE A 323 -11.50 -14.63 0.62
N ALA A 324 -10.19 -14.38 0.75
CA ALA A 324 -9.38 -13.85 -0.34
C ALA A 324 -8.10 -14.65 -0.51
N PHE A 325 -7.73 -14.86 -1.77
CA PHE A 325 -6.40 -15.31 -2.19
C PHE A 325 -5.68 -14.17 -2.90
N SER A 326 -4.46 -13.88 -2.49
CA SER A 326 -3.65 -12.80 -3.06
C SER A 326 -2.30 -13.30 -3.53
N GLY A 327 -1.72 -12.58 -4.49
CA GLY A 327 -0.36 -12.78 -4.95
C GLY A 327 0.29 -11.44 -5.32
N GLU A 328 1.58 -11.30 -5.05
CA GLU A 328 2.39 -10.17 -5.47
C GLU A 328 3.70 -10.67 -6.07
N GLN A 329 4.09 -10.17 -7.25
CA GLN A 329 5.33 -10.49 -7.91
C GLN A 329 6.19 -9.24 -8.03
N VAL A 330 7.47 -9.37 -7.72
CA VAL A 330 8.48 -8.33 -7.96
C VAL A 330 9.04 -8.54 -9.37
N ILE A 331 8.67 -7.64 -10.28
CA ILE A 331 9.09 -7.69 -11.69
C ILE A 331 10.52 -7.15 -11.83
N SER A 332 10.80 -6.02 -11.18
CA SER A 332 12.12 -5.40 -11.18
C SER A 332 12.32 -4.66 -9.87
N SER A 333 13.51 -4.75 -9.30
CA SER A 333 13.87 -4.00 -8.08
C SER A 333 15.37 -3.72 -8.06
N ASP A 334 15.72 -2.45 -7.85
CA ASP A 334 17.06 -2.02 -7.54
C ASP A 334 17.06 -1.04 -6.35
N SER A 335 18.19 -0.38 -6.09
CA SER A 335 18.31 0.56 -4.97
C SER A 335 17.43 1.81 -5.10
N PHE A 336 16.93 2.12 -6.29
CA PHE A 336 16.23 3.37 -6.59
C PHE A 336 14.80 3.17 -7.07
N GLN A 337 14.46 1.98 -7.55
CA GLN A 337 13.15 1.71 -8.10
C GLN A 337 12.69 0.28 -7.87
N ARG A 338 11.36 0.11 -7.82
CA ARG A 338 10.71 -1.19 -7.74
C ARG A 338 9.42 -1.18 -8.55
N LEU A 339 9.24 -2.22 -9.35
CA LEU A 339 8.00 -2.52 -10.06
C LEU A 339 7.44 -3.85 -9.54
N THR A 340 6.20 -3.82 -9.07
CA THR A 340 5.48 -5.01 -8.63
C THR A 340 4.14 -5.14 -9.35
N THR A 341 3.67 -6.35 -9.52
CA THR A 341 2.31 -6.68 -9.94
C THR A 341 1.60 -7.41 -8.81
N SER A 342 0.29 -7.22 -8.71
CA SER A 342 -0.54 -7.89 -7.70
C SER A 342 -1.81 -8.45 -8.32
N GLN A 343 -2.33 -9.50 -7.71
CA GLN A 343 -3.65 -10.06 -7.99
C GLN A 343 -4.32 -10.46 -6.68
N ARG A 344 -5.64 -10.25 -6.60
CA ARG A 344 -6.49 -10.66 -5.48
C ARG A 344 -7.80 -11.19 -6.01
N LEU A 345 -8.14 -12.41 -5.64
CA LEU A 345 -9.45 -13.00 -5.85
C LEU A 345 -10.13 -13.06 -4.48
N GLU A 346 -11.29 -12.44 -4.37
CA GLU A 346 -12.03 -12.35 -3.11
C GLU A 346 -13.49 -12.71 -3.33
N LYS A 347 -14.03 -13.54 -2.44
CA LYS A 347 -15.45 -13.77 -2.30
C LYS A 347 -15.94 -13.09 -1.02
N ILE A 348 -17.01 -12.32 -1.15
CA ILE A 348 -17.64 -11.57 -0.07
C ILE A 348 -19.10 -12.00 -0.01
N ASP A 349 -19.57 -12.33 1.20
CA ASP A 349 -20.97 -12.50 1.52
C ASP A 349 -21.33 -11.42 2.55
N SER A 350 -22.12 -10.41 2.16
CA SER A 350 -22.51 -9.28 3.01
C SER A 350 -24.02 -9.29 3.18
N TYR A 351 -24.47 -9.31 4.43
CA TYR A 351 -25.86 -9.28 4.82
C TYR A 351 -26.12 -8.16 5.81
N ILE A 352 -27.15 -7.33 5.57
CA ILE A 352 -27.60 -6.27 6.47
C ILE A 352 -29.11 -6.36 6.57
N GLU A 353 -29.66 -6.29 7.79
CA GLU A 353 -31.09 -6.39 8.07
C GLU A 353 -31.53 -5.29 9.03
N VAL A 354 -32.71 -4.70 8.76
CA VAL A 354 -33.49 -3.91 9.73
C VAL A 354 -34.61 -4.82 10.23
N LYS A 355 -34.37 -5.49 11.36
CA LYS A 355 -35.21 -6.58 11.88
C LYS A 355 -36.67 -6.21 12.04
N ASP A 356 -36.96 -5.02 12.55
CA ASP A 356 -38.34 -4.58 12.86
C ASP A 356 -39.22 -4.36 11.63
N TYR A 357 -38.55 -4.18 10.46
CA TYR A 357 -39.26 -3.87 9.20
C TYR A 357 -39.11 -5.00 8.17
N GLY A 358 -38.35 -6.04 8.44
CA GLY A 358 -38.08 -7.12 7.50
C GLY A 358 -37.37 -6.67 6.23
N LEU A 359 -36.65 -5.56 6.32
CA LEU A 359 -35.83 -5.05 5.21
C LEU A 359 -34.43 -5.66 5.29
N ALA A 360 -33.97 -6.26 4.21
CA ALA A 360 -32.64 -6.85 4.17
C ALA A 360 -31.93 -6.56 2.84
N LEU A 361 -30.61 -6.34 2.94
CA LEU A 361 -29.67 -6.36 1.83
C LEU A 361 -28.82 -7.63 1.94
N ASP A 362 -28.79 -8.41 0.89
CA ASP A 362 -28.00 -9.62 0.74
C ASP A 362 -27.17 -9.47 -0.54
N GLU A 363 -25.88 -9.16 -0.39
CA GLU A 363 -24.98 -8.78 -1.50
C GLU A 363 -23.77 -9.73 -1.63
N PRO A 364 -24.00 -11.03 -1.94
CA PRO A 364 -22.90 -11.93 -2.23
C PRO A 364 -22.28 -11.60 -3.59
N HIS A 365 -20.95 -11.51 -3.64
CA HIS A 365 -20.22 -11.30 -4.89
C HIS A 365 -18.79 -11.81 -4.81
N THR A 366 -18.22 -12.08 -5.99
CA THR A 366 -16.82 -12.46 -6.14
C THR A 366 -16.13 -11.44 -7.05
N SER A 367 -14.95 -10.94 -6.64
CA SER A 367 -14.17 -10.00 -7.44
C SER A 367 -12.75 -10.47 -7.70
N LEU A 368 -12.20 -10.04 -8.84
CA LEU A 368 -10.79 -10.18 -9.20
C LEU A 368 -10.17 -8.80 -9.36
N GLU A 369 -9.18 -8.50 -8.53
CA GLU A 369 -8.37 -7.28 -8.62
C GLU A 369 -7.00 -7.60 -9.21
N LEU A 370 -6.56 -6.83 -10.21
CA LEU A 370 -5.23 -6.85 -10.80
C LEU A 370 -4.56 -5.50 -10.58
N GLY A 371 -3.29 -5.52 -10.18
CA GLY A 371 -2.59 -4.30 -9.83
C GLY A 371 -1.18 -4.20 -10.40
N VAL A 372 -0.74 -2.96 -10.61
CA VAL A 372 0.65 -2.60 -10.89
C VAL A 372 1.05 -1.46 -9.98
N LYS A 373 2.18 -1.60 -9.30
CA LYS A 373 2.75 -0.57 -8.43
C LYS A 373 4.19 -0.29 -8.81
N TYR A 374 4.50 1.00 -8.98
CA TYR A 374 5.85 1.50 -9.24
C TYR A 374 6.27 2.45 -8.14
N THR A 375 7.46 2.23 -7.58
CA THR A 375 8.07 3.12 -6.59
C THR A 375 9.44 3.54 -7.12
N LYS A 376 9.76 4.84 -7.03
CA LYS A 376 11.05 5.38 -7.47
C LYS A 376 11.58 6.39 -6.46
N VAL A 377 12.87 6.27 -6.14
CA VAL A 377 13.63 7.26 -5.37
C VAL A 377 14.48 8.04 -6.34
N MET A 378 14.35 9.36 -6.32
CA MET A 378 15.06 10.27 -7.25
C MET A 378 15.32 11.62 -6.58
N ARG A 379 16.03 12.50 -7.26
CA ARG A 379 16.10 13.91 -6.88
C ARG A 379 15.15 14.73 -7.75
N LEU A 380 14.25 15.46 -7.10
CA LEU A 380 13.33 16.40 -7.75
C LEU A 380 13.59 17.79 -7.15
N PHE A 381 13.85 18.79 -7.99
CA PHE A 381 14.23 20.15 -7.56
C PHE A 381 15.41 20.22 -6.58
N GLY A 382 16.33 19.23 -6.65
CA GLY A 382 17.47 19.12 -5.72
C GLY A 382 17.19 18.33 -4.44
N PHE A 383 15.92 18.01 -4.14
CA PHE A 383 15.49 17.28 -2.94
C PHE A 383 15.39 15.78 -3.18
N GLY A 384 15.78 14.99 -2.18
CA GLY A 384 15.52 13.55 -2.18
C GLY A 384 14.02 13.28 -2.17
N THR A 385 13.53 12.59 -3.19
CA THR A 385 12.10 12.39 -3.41
C THR A 385 11.80 10.92 -3.66
N GLN A 386 10.79 10.40 -2.97
CA GLN A 386 10.18 9.11 -3.25
C GLN A 386 8.83 9.32 -3.95
N LEU A 387 8.67 8.73 -5.11
CA LEU A 387 7.41 8.68 -5.87
C LEU A 387 6.86 7.26 -5.80
N THR A 388 5.56 7.13 -5.57
CA THR A 388 4.82 5.88 -5.68
C THR A 388 3.62 6.10 -6.58
N ALA A 389 3.41 5.22 -7.55
CA ALA A 389 2.22 5.18 -8.39
C ALA A 389 1.68 3.75 -8.42
N GLN A 390 0.37 3.60 -8.28
CA GLN A 390 -0.31 2.31 -8.32
C GLN A 390 -1.60 2.46 -9.12
N GLY A 391 -1.87 1.49 -9.98
CA GLY A 391 -3.14 1.30 -10.64
C GLY A 391 -3.68 -0.08 -10.29
N LEU A 392 -4.93 -0.13 -9.84
CA LEU A 392 -5.66 -1.36 -9.58
C LEU A 392 -6.88 -1.38 -10.49
N LEU A 393 -7.17 -2.53 -11.07
CA LEU A 393 -8.38 -2.80 -11.84
C LEU A 393 -9.09 -3.98 -11.18
N GLU A 394 -10.32 -3.75 -10.73
CA GLU A 394 -11.14 -4.77 -10.07
C GLU A 394 -12.40 -5.02 -10.87
N ALA A 395 -12.73 -6.29 -11.08
CA ALA A 395 -13.92 -6.73 -11.79
C ALA A 395 -14.76 -7.68 -10.94
N GLY A 396 -16.05 -7.45 -10.87
CA GLY A 396 -17.03 -8.42 -10.37
C GLY A 396 -17.18 -9.57 -11.37
N LEU A 397 -17.15 -10.81 -10.88
CA LEU A 397 -17.08 -12.02 -11.72
C LEU A 397 -18.37 -12.83 -11.76
N GLU A 398 -19.26 -12.62 -10.80
CA GLU A 398 -20.48 -13.41 -10.67
C GLU A 398 -21.70 -12.61 -11.15
N ALA A 399 -22.70 -13.32 -11.70
CA ALA A 399 -24.00 -12.75 -11.96
C ALA A 399 -24.68 -12.33 -10.67
N ASP A 400 -25.55 -11.33 -10.76
CA ASP A 400 -26.30 -10.80 -9.63
C ASP A 400 -27.05 -11.89 -8.84
N ALA A 401 -26.90 -11.85 -7.53
CA ALA A 401 -27.53 -12.76 -6.57
C ALA A 401 -27.99 -11.98 -5.31
N GLY A 402 -28.84 -12.60 -4.50
CA GLY A 402 -29.40 -11.96 -3.33
C GLY A 402 -30.27 -10.77 -3.73
N THR A 403 -29.89 -9.56 -3.26
CA THR A 403 -30.55 -8.30 -3.62
C THR A 403 -29.90 -7.54 -4.77
N LEU A 404 -28.74 -8.00 -5.27
CA LEU A 404 -28.08 -7.41 -6.42
C LEU A 404 -28.91 -7.59 -7.71
N GLY A 405 -28.88 -6.58 -8.59
CA GLY A 405 -29.51 -6.60 -9.91
C GLY A 405 -31.05 -6.54 -9.91
N THR A 406 -31.69 -6.24 -8.78
CA THR A 406 -33.16 -6.25 -8.67
C THR A 406 -33.73 -4.88 -8.40
N ASP A 407 -34.74 -4.48 -9.18
CA ASP A 407 -35.44 -3.19 -9.00
C ASP A 407 -36.43 -3.17 -7.83
N SER A 408 -37.02 -4.28 -7.46
CA SER A 408 -37.75 -4.49 -6.22
C SER A 408 -38.12 -5.97 -6.06
N ARG A 409 -38.09 -6.48 -4.84
CA ARG A 409 -38.71 -7.74 -4.45
C ARG A 409 -39.77 -7.48 -3.40
N GLU A 410 -40.84 -8.26 -3.42
CA GLU A 410 -41.92 -8.16 -2.42
C GLU A 410 -41.30 -8.30 -1.01
N GLY A 411 -41.39 -7.25 -0.17
CA GLY A 411 -40.83 -7.21 1.18
C GLY A 411 -39.35 -6.82 1.30
N VAL A 412 -38.64 -6.53 0.20
CA VAL A 412 -37.26 -6.04 0.20
C VAL A 412 -37.23 -4.71 -0.54
N VAL A 413 -36.72 -3.66 0.09
CA VAL A 413 -36.46 -2.40 -0.61
C VAL A 413 -35.14 -2.61 -1.35
N ALA A 414 -35.23 -2.84 -2.65
CA ALA A 414 -34.07 -3.01 -3.49
C ALA A 414 -33.49 -1.66 -3.86
N THR A 415 -32.19 -1.55 -3.83
CA THR A 415 -31.47 -0.44 -4.41
C THR A 415 -31.38 -0.56 -5.91
N GLY A 416 -32.16 -1.36 -6.52
CA GLY A 416 -32.45 -1.69 -7.90
C GLY A 416 -31.36 -1.60 -8.93
N ARG A 417 -30.25 -0.96 -8.60
CA ARG A 417 -29.16 -0.64 -9.52
C ARG A 417 -27.82 -1.18 -9.10
N ARG A 418 -27.67 -1.64 -7.85
CA ARG A 418 -26.43 -2.27 -7.40
C ARG A 418 -26.24 -3.63 -8.08
N THR A 419 -25.06 -3.89 -8.57
CA THR A 419 -24.76 -5.12 -9.31
C THR A 419 -23.44 -5.73 -8.86
N GLY A 420 -23.35 -7.06 -8.87
CA GLY A 420 -22.11 -7.82 -8.73
C GLY A 420 -21.26 -7.83 -10.01
N GLU A 421 -21.80 -7.37 -11.14
CA GLU A 421 -21.13 -7.25 -12.44
C GLU A 421 -20.59 -5.84 -12.65
N PHE A 422 -19.44 -5.51 -12.11
CA PHE A 422 -18.83 -4.17 -12.15
C PHE A 422 -17.39 -4.21 -12.63
N LEU A 423 -16.89 -3.04 -13.05
CA LEU A 423 -15.48 -2.78 -13.29
C LEU A 423 -15.08 -1.49 -12.58
N ILE A 424 -14.08 -1.59 -11.72
CA ILE A 424 -13.58 -0.46 -10.93
C ILE A 424 -12.11 -0.20 -11.26
N PHE A 425 -11.75 1.05 -11.53
CA PHE A 425 -10.36 1.49 -11.63
C PHE A 425 -9.99 2.31 -10.39
N LYS A 426 -8.92 1.89 -9.66
CA LYS A 426 -8.47 2.49 -8.41
C LYS A 426 -7.03 3.02 -8.55
N PRO A 427 -6.81 4.21 -9.14
CA PRO A 427 -5.48 4.82 -9.18
C PRO A 427 -5.11 5.40 -7.82
N ARG A 428 -3.84 5.21 -7.42
CA ARG A 428 -3.27 5.76 -6.19
C ARG A 428 -1.90 6.36 -6.50
N GLY A 429 -1.60 7.49 -5.87
CA GLY A 429 -0.33 8.17 -6.01
C GLY A 429 0.20 8.64 -4.66
N GLY A 430 1.52 8.69 -4.51
CA GLY A 430 2.18 9.25 -3.34
C GLY A 430 3.51 9.88 -3.72
N LEU A 431 3.80 11.03 -3.14
CA LEU A 431 5.07 11.72 -3.25
C LEU A 431 5.53 12.13 -1.86
N LYS A 432 6.76 11.73 -1.48
CA LYS A 432 7.40 12.20 -0.25
C LYS A 432 8.72 12.87 -0.63
N MET A 433 8.87 14.15 -0.29
CA MET A 433 10.03 14.97 -0.64
C MET A 433 10.67 15.53 0.64
N ALA A 434 11.95 15.22 0.88
CA ALA A 434 12.72 15.74 2.00
C ALA A 434 13.14 17.19 1.70
N VAL A 435 12.34 18.15 2.16
CA VAL A 435 12.55 19.60 1.90
C VAL A 435 13.57 20.23 2.86
N ALA A 436 13.80 19.60 4.00
CA ALA A 436 14.82 19.96 4.98
C ALA A 436 15.28 18.70 5.72
N ASP A 437 16.39 18.78 6.47
CA ASP A 437 16.88 17.65 7.28
C ASP A 437 15.86 17.20 8.33
N TRP A 438 15.03 18.11 8.78
CA TRP A 438 14.02 17.89 9.82
C TRP A 438 12.59 17.74 9.29
N ALA A 439 12.32 17.99 7.98
CA ALA A 439 10.96 18.01 7.43
C ALA A 439 10.85 17.40 6.03
N SER A 440 9.71 16.77 5.78
CA SER A 440 9.30 16.23 4.49
C SER A 440 7.92 16.75 4.10
N VAL A 441 7.73 17.09 2.83
CA VAL A 441 6.41 17.30 2.25
C VAL A 441 5.91 15.96 1.71
N LYS A 442 4.69 15.60 2.06
CA LYS A 442 4.02 14.39 1.62
C LYS A 442 2.73 14.76 0.89
N TRP A 443 2.52 14.17 -0.27
CA TRP A 443 1.29 14.30 -1.04
C TRP A 443 0.77 12.92 -1.41
N ASP A 444 -0.44 12.61 -1.00
CA ASP A 444 -1.11 11.34 -1.27
C ASP A 444 -2.39 11.60 -2.06
N VAL A 445 -2.69 10.73 -3.01
CA VAL A 445 -3.92 10.71 -3.80
C VAL A 445 -4.47 9.30 -3.84
N ILE A 446 -5.75 9.15 -3.60
CA ILE A 446 -6.51 7.90 -3.71
C ILE A 446 -7.76 8.20 -4.50
N SER A 447 -8.06 7.39 -5.51
CA SER A 447 -9.26 7.55 -6.32
C SER A 447 -9.90 6.20 -6.61
N GLN A 448 -11.17 6.23 -6.92
CA GLN A 448 -11.96 5.10 -7.41
C GLN A 448 -12.92 5.58 -8.49
N TYR A 449 -13.01 4.85 -9.58
CA TYR A 449 -13.93 5.11 -10.69
C TYR A 449 -14.63 3.81 -11.06
N SER A 450 -15.95 3.78 -10.91
CA SER A 450 -16.82 2.71 -11.39
C SER A 450 -17.16 2.91 -12.86
N ASP A 451 -17.55 1.85 -13.56
CA ASP A 451 -17.94 1.81 -14.96
C ASP A 451 -19.41 2.27 -15.20
N ASN A 452 -19.84 3.31 -14.52
CA ASN A 452 -21.21 3.84 -14.53
C ASN A 452 -22.25 2.83 -13.96
N LYS A 453 -21.83 2.05 -12.95
CA LYS A 453 -22.67 1.11 -12.22
C LYS A 453 -22.63 1.38 -10.72
N GLN A 454 -23.75 1.18 -10.04
CA GLN A 454 -23.80 1.17 -8.59
C GLN A 454 -23.17 -0.11 -8.05
N LEU A 455 -22.29 0.05 -7.08
CA LEU A 455 -21.46 -1.01 -6.54
C LEU A 455 -22.13 -1.67 -5.32
N PRO A 456 -21.84 -2.96 -5.05
CA PRO A 456 -22.13 -3.55 -3.75
C PRO A 456 -21.55 -2.70 -2.62
N LEU A 457 -22.21 -2.65 -1.47
CA LEU A 457 -21.81 -1.79 -0.35
C LEU A 457 -20.34 -1.92 0.04
N GLN A 458 -19.82 -3.15 0.03
CA GLN A 458 -18.43 -3.45 0.40
C GLN A 458 -17.40 -2.94 -0.64
N GLN A 459 -17.85 -2.53 -1.83
CA GLN A 459 -17.02 -2.01 -2.93
C GLN A 459 -17.13 -0.48 -3.08
N GLN A 460 -18.00 0.17 -2.35
CA GLN A 460 -18.17 1.62 -2.40
C GLN A 460 -16.93 2.36 -1.88
N PHE A 461 -16.78 3.59 -2.33
CA PHE A 461 -15.73 4.51 -1.90
C PHE A 461 -16.18 5.26 -0.66
N PHE A 462 -15.47 5.11 0.46
CA PHE A 462 -15.78 5.74 1.75
C PHE A 462 -14.69 6.71 2.16
N LEU A 463 -15.08 7.90 2.62
CA LEU A 463 -14.20 8.90 3.20
C LEU A 463 -14.69 9.35 4.58
N GLY A 464 -13.77 9.88 5.36
CA GLY A 464 -13.96 10.35 6.73
C GLY A 464 -13.12 9.56 7.75
N GLY A 465 -13.00 10.10 8.95
CA GLY A 465 -12.23 9.51 10.02
C GLY A 465 -10.75 9.90 10.01
N GLY A 466 -10.01 9.40 10.98
CA GLY A 466 -8.59 9.77 11.18
C GLY A 466 -7.65 9.43 10.04
N SER A 467 -8.09 8.66 9.04
CA SER A 467 -7.30 8.32 7.85
C SER A 467 -7.63 9.11 6.59
N GLY A 468 -8.64 9.98 6.64
CA GLY A 468 -9.00 10.85 5.51
C GLY A 468 -10.25 11.68 5.78
N LEU A 469 -10.18 12.99 5.59
CA LEU A 469 -11.15 14.00 6.03
C LEU A 469 -11.29 13.99 7.56
N SER A 470 -10.20 14.37 8.20
CA SER A 470 -9.98 14.20 9.64
C SER A 470 -10.85 15.11 10.53
N ALA A 471 -11.62 16.05 9.95
CA ALA A 471 -12.62 16.83 10.68
C ALA A 471 -13.95 16.10 10.87
N TYR A 472 -14.11 14.91 10.27
CA TYR A 472 -15.41 14.23 10.21
C TYR A 472 -15.32 12.75 10.57
N LEU A 473 -16.46 12.19 11.01
CA LEU A 473 -16.61 10.75 11.22
C LEU A 473 -16.46 9.95 9.92
N PRO A 474 -16.00 8.68 9.99
CA PRO A 474 -16.01 7.78 8.85
C PRO A 474 -17.40 7.67 8.20
N GLY A 475 -17.44 7.72 6.86
CA GLY A 475 -18.67 7.67 6.09
C GLY A 475 -19.31 9.05 5.85
N VAL A 476 -18.59 10.16 6.09
CA VAL A 476 -19.10 11.51 5.74
C VAL A 476 -19.30 11.68 4.24
N LEU A 477 -18.49 11.04 3.42
CA LEU A 477 -18.69 10.90 1.98
C LEU A 477 -18.67 9.43 1.58
N VAL A 478 -19.69 9.02 0.85
CA VAL A 478 -19.83 7.66 0.31
C VAL A 478 -20.24 7.77 -1.16
N GLY A 479 -19.76 6.88 -2.01
CA GLY A 479 -20.14 6.83 -3.42
C GLY A 479 -19.56 5.62 -4.13
N ASP A 480 -19.98 5.39 -5.37
CA ASP A 480 -19.39 4.35 -6.20
C ASP A 480 -18.05 4.81 -6.76
N SER A 481 -17.94 6.10 -7.00
CA SER A 481 -16.72 6.77 -7.47
C SER A 481 -16.31 7.89 -6.52
N GLY A 482 -15.00 8.20 -6.48
CA GLY A 482 -14.50 9.28 -5.64
C GLY A 482 -13.02 9.54 -5.77
N LEU A 483 -12.61 10.64 -5.13
CA LEU A 483 -11.23 11.11 -5.06
C LEU A 483 -10.95 11.62 -3.65
N TYR A 484 -9.80 11.30 -3.14
CA TYR A 484 -9.23 11.88 -1.92
C TYR A 484 -7.79 12.30 -2.16
N THR A 485 -7.41 13.45 -1.60
CA THR A 485 -6.03 13.92 -1.62
C THR A 485 -5.65 14.59 -0.30
N LYS A 486 -4.42 14.35 0.13
CA LYS A 486 -3.82 14.92 1.34
C LYS A 486 -2.46 15.51 1.03
N LEU A 487 -2.27 16.78 1.37
CA LEU A 487 -0.97 17.45 1.36
C LEU A 487 -0.55 17.70 2.81
N ALA A 488 0.62 17.22 3.19
CA ALA A 488 1.12 17.32 4.56
C ALA A 488 2.57 17.79 4.60
N LEU A 489 2.91 18.56 5.63
CA LEU A 489 4.26 18.86 6.07
C LEU A 489 4.52 18.07 7.36
N GLU A 490 5.40 17.10 7.28
CA GLU A 490 5.73 16.14 8.33
C GLU A 490 7.15 16.37 8.84
N SER A 491 7.35 16.41 10.16
CA SER A 491 8.68 16.38 10.75
C SER A 491 9.32 14.98 10.63
N ASN A 492 10.65 14.91 10.51
CA ASN A 492 11.39 13.63 10.45
C ASN A 492 11.59 12.98 11.83
N GLY A 493 10.80 13.36 12.83
CA GLY A 493 10.91 12.91 14.21
C GLY A 493 11.87 13.75 15.02
N LEU A 494 11.36 14.35 16.09
CA LEU A 494 12.12 15.20 17.02
C LEU A 494 12.28 14.44 18.33
N PRO A 495 13.50 14.06 18.74
CA PRO A 495 13.70 13.41 20.01
C PRO A 495 13.46 14.40 21.15
N PHE A 496 12.56 14.06 22.08
CA PHE A 496 12.27 14.87 23.27
C PHE A 496 12.02 13.97 24.49
N ALA A 497 12.82 14.12 25.52
CA ALA A 497 12.69 13.37 26.79
C ALA A 497 12.58 11.84 26.62
N GLY A 498 13.27 11.25 25.64
CA GLY A 498 13.22 9.82 25.36
C GLY A 498 12.06 9.37 24.46
N LEU A 499 11.18 10.31 24.11
CA LEU A 499 10.11 10.11 23.12
C LEU A 499 10.57 10.60 21.76
N ASN A 500 10.05 9.98 20.70
CA ASN A 500 10.14 10.51 19.35
C ASN A 500 8.81 11.23 19.03
N PHE A 501 8.91 12.53 18.75
CA PHE A 501 7.77 13.42 18.50
C PHE A 501 7.71 13.77 17.02
N THR A 502 6.63 13.41 16.34
CA THR A 502 6.45 13.67 14.91
C THR A 502 5.20 14.53 14.68
N PRO A 503 5.32 15.86 14.67
CA PRO A 503 4.21 16.73 14.30
C PRO A 503 4.01 16.74 12.79
N VAL A 504 2.75 16.87 12.38
CA VAL A 504 2.29 16.97 10.99
C VAL A 504 1.26 18.08 10.88
N VAL A 505 1.35 18.91 9.86
CA VAL A 505 0.28 19.85 9.48
C VAL A 505 -0.21 19.43 8.11
N PHE A 506 -1.52 19.41 7.88
CA PHE A 506 -2.08 18.89 6.65
C PHE A 506 -3.32 19.66 6.18
N VAL A 507 -3.61 19.49 4.89
CA VAL A 507 -4.88 19.85 4.25
C VAL A 507 -5.37 18.61 3.49
N GLU A 508 -6.66 18.33 3.60
CA GLU A 508 -7.34 17.21 2.97
C GLU A 508 -8.48 17.71 2.08
N TYR A 509 -8.70 17.03 0.98
CA TYR A 509 -9.85 17.24 0.10
C TYR A 509 -10.39 15.89 -0.35
N GLY A 510 -11.70 15.73 -0.29
CA GLY A 510 -12.39 14.53 -0.75
C GLY A 510 -13.64 14.87 -1.53
N GLN A 511 -13.95 14.04 -2.51
CA GLN A 511 -15.22 14.07 -3.24
C GLN A 511 -15.70 12.65 -3.52
N ALA A 512 -17.04 12.47 -3.55
CA ALA A 512 -17.66 11.20 -3.88
C ALA A 512 -19.00 11.44 -4.60
N TRP A 513 -19.38 10.47 -5.45
CA TRP A 513 -20.66 10.48 -6.16
C TRP A 513 -21.13 9.06 -6.43
N TYR A 514 -22.44 8.89 -6.55
CA TYR A 514 -23.03 7.65 -6.99
C TYR A 514 -23.18 7.63 -8.50
N GLU A 515 -22.88 6.48 -9.09
CA GLU A 515 -23.06 6.24 -10.53
C GLU A 515 -24.52 5.83 -10.83
N ASP A 516 -25.01 6.15 -12.04
CA ASP A 516 -26.37 5.83 -12.48
C ASP A 516 -27.48 6.17 -11.46
N ALA A 517 -27.25 7.20 -10.65
CA ALA A 517 -28.20 7.65 -9.65
C ALA A 517 -29.20 8.67 -10.23
N ALA A 518 -30.43 8.68 -9.74
CA ALA A 518 -31.45 9.62 -10.13
C ALA A 518 -31.44 10.87 -9.24
N GLY A 519 -31.72 12.04 -9.84
CA GLY A 519 -31.83 13.30 -9.10
C GLY A 519 -30.50 13.77 -8.49
N SER A 520 -30.56 14.37 -7.31
CA SER A 520 -29.38 14.92 -6.60
C SER A 520 -28.46 13.85 -6.03
N ALA A 521 -28.86 12.58 -5.97
CA ALA A 521 -28.01 11.49 -5.50
C ALA A 521 -26.78 11.26 -6.39
N GLY A 522 -26.88 11.61 -7.70
CA GLY A 522 -25.75 11.58 -8.63
C GLY A 522 -24.84 12.81 -8.59
N ASP A 523 -25.16 13.84 -7.81
CA ASP A 523 -24.36 15.04 -7.71
C ASP A 523 -23.05 14.75 -6.96
N VAL A 524 -21.97 15.37 -7.43
CA VAL A 524 -20.67 15.29 -6.76
C VAL A 524 -20.75 16.05 -5.43
N ARG A 525 -20.48 15.36 -4.35
CA ARG A 525 -20.36 15.92 -3.00
C ARG A 525 -18.89 16.07 -2.68
N ALA A 526 -18.50 17.21 -2.14
CA ALA A 526 -17.10 17.51 -1.87
C ALA A 526 -16.90 18.17 -0.50
N ILE A 527 -15.80 17.83 0.16
CA ILE A 527 -15.41 18.37 1.47
C ILE A 527 -13.90 18.66 1.45
N ALA A 528 -13.50 19.72 2.13
CA ALA A 528 -12.10 19.95 2.48
C ALA A 528 -11.97 20.28 3.96
N ASP A 529 -10.88 19.85 4.56
CA ASP A 529 -10.49 20.20 5.93
C ASP A 529 -9.00 20.50 6.02
N ALA A 530 -8.59 21.07 7.16
CA ALA A 530 -7.19 21.27 7.51
C ALA A 530 -6.98 20.95 8.98
N GLY A 531 -5.82 20.42 9.29
CA GLY A 531 -5.54 20.00 10.64
C GLY A 531 -4.07 19.83 10.95
N PHE A 532 -3.87 19.37 12.15
CA PHE A 532 -2.56 18.92 12.61
C PHE A 532 -2.68 17.56 13.28
N SER A 533 -1.63 16.76 13.21
CA SER A 533 -1.49 15.56 14.02
C SER A 533 -0.15 15.50 14.72
N VAL A 534 -0.12 14.73 15.78
CA VAL A 534 1.08 14.49 16.58
C VAL A 534 1.17 13.00 16.86
N LYS A 535 2.26 12.40 16.42
CA LYS A 535 2.62 11.03 16.78
C LYS A 535 3.73 11.06 17.82
N LEU A 536 3.55 10.31 18.90
CA LEU A 536 4.52 10.09 19.97
C LEU A 536 4.88 8.62 20.05
N GLU A 537 6.16 8.30 20.03
CA GLU A 537 6.68 6.94 20.11
C GLU A 537 7.68 6.81 21.27
N LEU A 538 7.56 5.77 22.09
CA LEU A 538 8.52 5.38 23.12
C LEU A 538 9.12 4.02 22.75
N GLY A 539 10.30 4.05 22.16
CA GLY A 539 10.96 2.86 21.65
C GLY A 539 10.10 2.16 20.60
N LYS A 540 9.96 0.84 20.73
CA LYS A 540 9.08 0.01 19.87
C LYS A 540 7.77 -0.37 20.56
N THR A 541 7.66 -0.11 21.86
CA THR A 541 6.61 -0.67 22.73
C THR A 541 5.35 0.20 22.76
N PHE A 542 5.50 1.53 22.68
CA PHE A 542 4.37 2.44 22.85
C PHE A 542 4.30 3.46 21.70
N GLU A 543 3.11 3.63 21.16
CA GLU A 543 2.78 4.64 20.16
C GLU A 543 1.45 5.29 20.52
N THR A 544 1.37 6.61 20.42
CA THR A 544 0.10 7.33 20.46
C THR A 544 0.04 8.38 19.37
N GLU A 545 -1.15 8.61 18.85
CA GLU A 545 -1.41 9.60 17.81
C GLU A 545 -2.65 10.42 18.20
N LEU A 546 -2.52 11.73 18.01
CA LEU A 546 -3.62 12.69 18.16
C LEU A 546 -3.76 13.43 16.84
N ILE A 547 -5.00 13.56 16.35
CA ILE A 547 -5.33 14.26 15.11
C ILE A 547 -6.45 15.24 15.44
N ALA A 548 -6.28 16.51 15.08
CA ALA A 548 -7.34 17.51 15.18
C ALA A 548 -7.43 18.25 13.84
N ALA A 549 -8.63 18.42 13.35
CA ALA A 549 -8.89 19.07 12.08
C ALA A 549 -10.15 19.94 12.18
N THR A 550 -10.28 20.89 11.28
CA THR A 550 -11.43 21.79 11.18
C THR A 550 -11.93 21.81 9.74
N PRO A 551 -13.26 21.81 9.53
CA PRO A 551 -13.86 22.02 8.22
C PRO A 551 -13.38 23.31 7.55
N MET A 552 -13.15 23.28 6.24
CA MET A 552 -12.77 24.43 5.45
C MET A 552 -13.72 24.75 4.31
N TYR A 553 -14.30 23.71 3.71
CA TYR A 553 -15.17 23.80 2.54
C TYR A 553 -16.07 22.60 2.43
N ASP A 554 -17.29 22.80 2.00
CA ASP A 554 -18.24 21.75 1.61
C ASP A 554 -19.04 22.20 0.38
N ASP A 555 -19.52 21.23 -0.41
CA ASP A 555 -20.34 21.43 -1.59
C ASP A 555 -21.34 20.29 -1.76
N ASN A 556 -22.60 20.64 -2.04
CA ASN A 556 -23.72 19.73 -2.22
C ASN A 556 -24.02 18.85 -0.98
N LEU A 557 -23.79 19.38 0.23
CA LEU A 557 -24.07 18.70 1.48
C LEU A 557 -25.01 19.55 2.36
N ASP A 558 -25.88 18.88 3.11
CA ASP A 558 -26.74 19.55 4.09
C ASP A 558 -25.94 19.94 5.34
N GLU A 559 -25.92 21.23 5.68
CA GLU A 559 -25.13 21.78 6.79
C GLU A 559 -25.47 21.12 8.14
N LYS A 560 -26.73 20.75 8.38
CA LYS A 560 -27.12 20.09 9.63
C LYS A 560 -26.60 18.66 9.72
N SER A 561 -26.66 17.94 8.61
CA SER A 561 -26.14 16.57 8.50
C SER A 561 -24.63 16.57 8.67
N LEU A 562 -23.95 17.52 8.04
CA LEU A 562 -22.51 17.66 8.08
C LEU A 562 -22.03 17.98 9.51
N SER A 563 -22.68 18.93 10.19
CA SER A 563 -22.35 19.30 11.57
C SER A 563 -22.54 18.15 12.58
N ALA A 564 -23.50 17.25 12.32
CA ALA A 564 -23.67 16.04 13.13
C ALA A 564 -22.55 15.00 12.98
N LEU A 565 -21.74 15.12 11.92
CA LEU A 565 -20.61 14.24 11.63
C LEU A 565 -19.26 14.85 11.98
N GLU A 566 -19.23 16.13 12.38
CA GLU A 566 -18.01 16.80 12.79
C GLU A 566 -17.40 16.20 14.05
N VAL A 567 -16.06 16.19 14.10
CA VAL A 567 -15.28 15.63 15.19
C VAL A 567 -14.16 16.59 15.58
N ASP A 568 -14.07 16.93 16.87
CA ASP A 568 -13.02 17.78 17.38
C ASP A 568 -11.63 17.18 17.26
N PHE A 569 -11.50 15.86 17.53
CA PHE A 569 -10.23 15.16 17.45
C PHE A 569 -10.41 13.65 17.36
N PHE A 570 -9.42 13.00 16.73
CA PHE A 570 -9.18 11.57 16.77
C PHE A 570 -7.95 11.26 17.61
N TRP A 571 -7.97 10.09 18.25
CA TRP A 571 -6.81 9.59 18.97
C TRP A 571 -6.68 8.07 18.85
N ARG A 572 -5.45 7.62 18.93
CA ARG A 572 -5.10 6.21 18.98
C ARG A 572 -3.97 6.00 19.98
N LEU A 573 -4.07 4.94 20.74
CA LEU A 573 -3.03 4.43 21.62
C LEU A 573 -2.72 2.99 21.21
N LYS A 574 -1.44 2.67 21.04
CA LYS A 574 -0.97 1.35 20.64
C LYS A 574 0.17 0.87 21.55
N LEU A 575 0.10 -0.40 21.94
CA LEU A 575 1.12 -1.12 22.71
C LEU A 575 1.59 -2.33 21.90
N ASN A 576 2.89 -2.48 21.73
CA ASN A 576 3.55 -3.58 21.01
C ASN A 576 4.42 -4.39 22.00
N PHE A 577 4.32 -5.73 21.94
CA PHE A 577 5.03 -6.65 22.85
C PHE A 577 5.75 -7.74 22.08
#